data_3ea026a0ab9f5457860ce043ba0a638d
#
_entry.id   3ea026a0ab9f5457860ce043ba0a638d
#
_cell.length_a   1.000
_cell.length_b   1.000
_cell.length_c   1.000
_cell.angle_alpha   90.00
_cell.angle_beta   90.00
_cell.angle_gamma   90.00
#
_symmetry.space_group_name_H-M   'P 1'
#
loop_
_entity.id
_entity.type
_entity.pdbx_description
1 polymer ?
#
loop_
_entity_poly.entity_id
_entity_poly.type
_entity_poly.pdbx_seq_one_letter_code
_entity_poly.pdbx_strand_id
1 'polypeptide(L)'
;MRVLVVEDEQAFAATLRKGLEAEGFSVEVVHSGRDGLWKATEHTYDVIVLDIMLPGLSGYEVLKGLRAAQNWTPVLMLTAKDGEYDEADAFDLGADDYLTKPFSYVVLVARLRALLRRGAPERPAVLAVGDLRLDPAARTVHKGSHQVELTAREFGLLEFLLRRRGEALSKHEILTHVWDAHYDGDENVVEVYIGYLRRKIGADRIRTLRGVGYRLVED
;
A
#
# COMPACT_ATOMS: atom_id res chain seq x y z
N MET A 1 1.09 -2.63 3.08
CA MET A 1 0.25 -1.94 2.09
C MET A 1 0.59 -2.46 0.72
N ARG A 2 -0.41 -2.96 0.02
CA ARG A 2 -0.25 -3.61 -1.28
C ARG A 2 -0.52 -2.62 -2.43
N VAL A 3 0.45 -2.44 -3.31
CA VAL A 3 0.38 -1.52 -4.45
C VAL A 3 0.44 -2.32 -5.74
N LEU A 4 -0.52 -2.11 -6.64
CA LEU A 4 -0.43 -2.58 -8.02
C LEU A 4 0.15 -1.45 -8.87
N VAL A 5 1.21 -1.72 -9.62
CA VAL A 5 1.79 -0.81 -10.62
C VAL A 5 1.50 -1.37 -12.00
N VAL A 6 0.81 -0.60 -12.83
CA VAL A 6 0.50 -0.93 -14.22
C VAL A 6 1.28 0.03 -15.11
N GLU A 7 2.36 -0.44 -15.69
CA GLU A 7 3.34 0.37 -16.43
C GLU A 7 4.04 -0.51 -17.48
N ASP A 8 4.00 -0.12 -18.73
CA ASP A 8 4.57 -0.90 -19.85
C ASP A 8 6.09 -0.76 -19.97
N GLU A 9 6.65 0.38 -19.57
CA GLU A 9 8.10 0.58 -19.58
C GLU A 9 8.76 -0.20 -18.43
N GLN A 10 9.32 -1.37 -18.75
CA GLN A 10 9.86 -2.29 -17.75
C GLN A 10 10.95 -1.68 -16.85
N ALA A 11 11.84 -0.84 -17.41
CA ALA A 11 12.91 -0.21 -16.65
C ALA A 11 12.37 0.79 -15.62
N PHE A 12 11.37 1.57 -16.02
CA PHE A 12 10.70 2.52 -15.16
C PHE A 12 9.88 1.80 -14.08
N ALA A 13 9.10 0.78 -14.46
CA ALA A 13 8.33 -0.05 -13.54
C ALA A 13 9.22 -0.73 -12.48
N ALA A 14 10.39 -1.26 -12.87
CA ALA A 14 11.36 -1.84 -11.95
C ALA A 14 11.94 -0.80 -10.97
N THR A 15 12.17 0.43 -11.45
CA THR A 15 12.62 1.55 -10.60
C THR A 15 11.55 1.95 -9.58
N LEU A 16 10.30 2.05 -10.02
CA LEU A 16 9.16 2.33 -9.14
C LEU A 16 9.01 1.23 -8.09
N ARG A 17 9.04 -0.04 -8.51
CA ARG A 17 8.96 -1.19 -7.61
C ARG A 17 10.03 -1.10 -6.52
N LYS A 18 11.30 -1.01 -6.91
CA LYS A 18 12.43 -0.94 -5.96
C LYS A 18 12.28 0.22 -4.97
N GLY A 19 11.89 1.39 -5.46
CA GLY A 19 11.68 2.55 -4.62
C GLY A 19 10.54 2.33 -3.62
N LEU A 20 9.37 1.90 -4.09
CA LEU A 20 8.20 1.68 -3.24
C LEU A 20 8.42 0.54 -2.21
N GLU A 21 9.15 -0.52 -2.58
CA GLU A 21 9.55 -1.57 -1.64
C GLU A 21 10.47 -1.03 -0.53
N ALA A 22 11.38 -0.12 -0.86
CA ALA A 22 12.23 0.56 0.13
C ALA A 22 11.42 1.44 1.09
N GLU A 23 10.26 1.95 0.64
CA GLU A 23 9.28 2.67 1.46
C GLU A 23 8.37 1.74 2.28
N GLY A 24 8.55 0.43 2.19
CA GLY A 24 7.81 -0.58 2.95
C GLY A 24 6.49 -1.02 2.32
N PHE A 25 6.23 -0.67 1.05
CA PHE A 25 5.10 -1.21 0.30
C PHE A 25 5.38 -2.63 -0.20
N SER A 26 4.33 -3.44 -0.34
CA SER A 26 4.36 -4.67 -1.13
C SER A 26 3.91 -4.32 -2.53
N VAL A 27 4.75 -4.51 -3.55
CA VAL A 27 4.52 -4.01 -4.90
C VAL A 27 4.40 -5.15 -5.89
N GLU A 28 3.28 -5.20 -6.59
CA GLU A 28 3.09 -6.05 -7.75
C GLU A 28 3.12 -5.20 -9.02
N VAL A 29 3.82 -5.67 -10.06
CA VAL A 29 3.98 -4.95 -11.33
C VAL A 29 3.40 -5.78 -12.45
N VAL A 30 2.63 -5.14 -13.32
CA VAL A 30 2.17 -5.69 -14.60
C VAL A 30 2.41 -4.68 -15.71
N HIS A 31 2.57 -5.17 -16.95
CA HIS A 31 3.04 -4.37 -18.07
C HIS A 31 1.99 -4.15 -19.16
N SER A 32 0.74 -4.50 -18.90
CA SER A 32 -0.38 -4.24 -19.80
C SER A 32 -1.64 -3.82 -19.08
N GLY A 33 -2.47 -3.00 -19.72
CA GLY A 33 -3.76 -2.61 -19.16
C GLY A 33 -4.71 -3.80 -18.91
N ARG A 34 -4.64 -4.82 -19.79
CA ARG A 34 -5.45 -6.04 -19.63
C ARG A 34 -5.08 -6.81 -18.35
N ASP A 35 -3.78 -7.01 -18.11
CA ASP A 35 -3.31 -7.68 -16.90
C ASP A 35 -3.58 -6.84 -15.67
N GLY A 36 -3.45 -5.51 -15.78
CA GLY A 36 -3.79 -4.56 -14.73
C GLY A 36 -5.24 -4.67 -14.29
N LEU A 37 -6.17 -4.65 -15.25
CA LEU A 37 -7.60 -4.80 -14.98
C LEU A 37 -7.91 -6.17 -14.37
N TRP A 38 -7.38 -7.24 -14.95
CA TRP A 38 -7.57 -8.59 -14.44
C TRP A 38 -7.06 -8.73 -13.00
N LYS A 39 -5.81 -8.33 -12.74
CA LYS A 39 -5.21 -8.39 -11.40
C LYS A 39 -6.00 -7.60 -10.36
N ALA A 40 -6.41 -6.38 -10.70
CA ALA A 40 -7.16 -5.54 -9.79
C ALA A 40 -8.58 -6.04 -9.53
N THR A 41 -9.13 -6.90 -10.41
CA THR A 41 -10.45 -7.52 -10.24
C THR A 41 -10.35 -8.80 -9.39
N GLU A 42 -9.33 -9.62 -9.63
CA GLU A 42 -9.16 -10.91 -8.94
C GLU A 42 -8.49 -10.79 -7.57
N HIS A 43 -7.73 -9.73 -7.34
CA HIS A 43 -6.97 -9.53 -6.12
C HIS A 43 -7.25 -8.16 -5.48
N THR A 44 -7.05 -8.08 -4.16
CA THR A 44 -7.23 -6.82 -3.43
C THR A 44 -5.91 -6.05 -3.33
N TYR A 45 -5.96 -4.76 -3.63
CA TYR A 45 -4.87 -3.80 -3.46
C TYR A 45 -5.34 -2.62 -2.62
N ASP A 46 -4.41 -1.99 -1.92
CA ASP A 46 -4.70 -0.78 -1.15
C ASP A 46 -4.71 0.47 -2.02
N VAL A 47 -3.93 0.46 -3.13
CA VAL A 47 -3.84 1.53 -4.13
C VAL A 47 -3.28 0.98 -5.44
N ILE A 48 -3.70 1.59 -6.56
CA ILE A 48 -3.21 1.28 -7.91
C ILE A 48 -2.47 2.50 -8.45
N VAL A 49 -1.27 2.29 -9.00
CA VAL A 49 -0.53 3.25 -9.82
C VAL A 49 -0.72 2.82 -11.27
N LEU A 50 -1.30 3.67 -12.09
CA LEU A 50 -1.79 3.30 -13.42
C LEU A 50 -1.28 4.29 -14.48
N ASP A 51 -0.43 3.82 -15.38
CA ASP A 51 -0.07 4.63 -16.55
C ASP A 51 -1.28 4.76 -17.51
N ILE A 52 -1.44 5.93 -18.06
CA ILE A 52 -2.46 6.20 -19.09
C ILE A 52 -2.05 5.58 -20.44
N MET A 53 -0.77 5.67 -20.79
CA MET A 53 -0.26 5.33 -22.12
C MET A 53 0.11 3.84 -22.24
N LEU A 54 -0.83 2.96 -21.90
CA LEU A 54 -0.60 1.51 -22.00
C LEU A 54 -0.97 0.97 -23.39
N PRO A 55 -0.22 -0.03 -23.90
CA PRO A 55 -0.55 -0.66 -25.16
C PRO A 55 -1.82 -1.52 -25.05
N GLY A 56 -2.64 -1.46 -26.09
CA GLY A 56 -3.88 -2.24 -26.19
C GLY A 56 -5.01 -1.64 -25.39
N LEU A 57 -5.08 -1.90 -24.08
CA LEU A 57 -6.08 -1.33 -23.18
C LEU A 57 -5.44 -0.15 -22.42
N SER A 58 -5.86 1.07 -22.72
CA SER A 58 -5.35 2.29 -22.11
C SER A 58 -5.68 2.37 -20.60
N GLY A 59 -4.93 3.19 -19.86
CA GLY A 59 -5.21 3.39 -18.42
C GLY A 59 -6.60 3.96 -18.16
N TYR A 60 -7.14 4.77 -19.04
CA TYR A 60 -8.54 5.25 -18.94
C TYR A 60 -9.56 4.12 -19.06
N GLU A 61 -9.33 3.18 -19.99
CA GLU A 61 -10.21 2.02 -20.16
C GLU A 61 -10.10 1.06 -18.98
N VAL A 62 -8.89 0.89 -18.43
CA VAL A 62 -8.68 0.12 -17.19
C VAL A 62 -9.47 0.74 -16.04
N LEU A 63 -9.33 2.05 -15.81
CA LEU A 63 -10.05 2.78 -14.77
C LEU A 63 -11.57 2.63 -14.92
N LYS A 64 -12.08 2.84 -16.13
CA LYS A 64 -13.50 2.65 -16.45
C LYS A 64 -13.97 1.22 -16.18
N GLY A 65 -13.17 0.23 -16.53
CA GLY A 65 -13.44 -1.18 -16.24
C GLY A 65 -13.50 -1.47 -14.75
N LEU A 66 -12.58 -0.93 -13.96
CA LEU A 66 -12.59 -1.05 -12.50
C LEU A 66 -13.87 -0.47 -11.89
N ARG A 67 -14.24 0.74 -12.27
CA ARG A 67 -15.45 1.41 -11.73
C ARG A 67 -16.73 0.69 -12.16
N ALA A 68 -16.79 0.18 -13.40
CA ALA A 68 -17.90 -0.66 -13.87
C ALA A 68 -18.02 -1.98 -13.06
N ALA A 69 -16.91 -2.55 -12.63
CA ALA A 69 -16.86 -3.72 -11.74
C ALA A 69 -17.09 -3.37 -10.26
N GLN A 70 -17.48 -2.15 -9.93
CA GLN A 70 -17.66 -1.65 -8.55
C GLN A 70 -16.38 -1.75 -7.70
N ASN A 71 -15.23 -1.77 -8.34
CA ASN A 71 -13.95 -1.70 -7.67
C ASN A 71 -13.56 -0.24 -7.42
N TRP A 72 -13.58 0.17 -6.15
CA TRP A 72 -13.28 1.52 -5.69
C TRP A 72 -11.88 1.63 -5.07
N THR A 73 -10.97 0.71 -5.38
CA THR A 73 -9.57 0.84 -5.01
C THR A 73 -9.05 2.19 -5.50
N PRO A 74 -8.39 2.99 -4.63
CA PRO A 74 -7.83 4.27 -5.02
C PRO A 74 -6.84 4.12 -6.18
N VAL A 75 -6.96 4.99 -7.19
CA VAL A 75 -6.11 4.99 -8.39
C VAL A 75 -5.38 6.32 -8.51
N LEU A 76 -4.04 6.25 -8.58
CA LEU A 76 -3.14 7.32 -8.99
C LEU A 76 -2.79 7.11 -10.47
N MET A 77 -3.28 8.02 -11.33
CA MET A 77 -2.95 8.00 -12.75
C MET A 77 -1.57 8.61 -12.99
N LEU A 78 -0.74 7.95 -13.80
CA LEU A 78 0.52 8.51 -14.30
C LEU A 78 0.37 8.87 -15.78
N THR A 79 0.94 10.00 -16.20
CA THR A 79 0.86 10.43 -17.60
C THR A 79 2.06 11.24 -18.04
N ALA A 80 2.38 11.16 -19.32
CA ALA A 80 3.31 12.06 -19.98
C ALA A 80 2.63 13.32 -20.57
N LYS A 81 1.29 13.45 -20.44
CA LYS A 81 0.52 14.55 -21.01
C LYS A 81 0.22 15.61 -19.94
N ASP A 82 0.44 16.86 -20.29
CA ASP A 82 0.27 18.05 -19.43
C ASP A 82 -1.01 18.83 -19.77
N GLY A 83 -1.96 18.22 -20.51
CA GLY A 83 -3.20 18.87 -20.92
C GLY A 83 -4.21 18.96 -19.76
N GLU A 84 -4.74 20.16 -19.48
CA GLU A 84 -5.82 20.38 -18.50
C GLU A 84 -7.05 19.50 -18.79
N TYR A 85 -7.28 19.15 -20.05
CA TYR A 85 -8.38 18.27 -20.47
C TYR A 85 -8.14 16.80 -20.09
N ASP A 86 -6.89 16.32 -20.18
CA ASP A 86 -6.55 14.94 -19.81
C ASP A 86 -6.71 14.72 -18.29
N GLU A 87 -6.41 15.73 -17.48
CA GLU A 87 -6.61 15.69 -16.02
C GLU A 87 -8.09 15.69 -15.64
N ALA A 88 -8.90 16.56 -16.27
CA ALA A 88 -10.34 16.61 -16.06
C ALA A 88 -11.00 15.28 -16.45
N ASP A 89 -10.65 14.71 -17.59
CA ASP A 89 -11.16 13.43 -18.07
C ASP A 89 -10.83 12.27 -17.11
N ALA A 90 -9.63 12.27 -16.51
CA ALA A 90 -9.22 11.27 -15.52
C ALA A 90 -10.11 11.33 -14.25
N PHE A 91 -10.37 12.52 -13.73
CA PHE A 91 -11.23 12.71 -12.55
C PHE A 91 -12.70 12.39 -12.84
N ASP A 92 -13.22 12.77 -13.99
CA ASP A 92 -14.58 12.45 -14.41
C ASP A 92 -14.80 10.94 -14.57
N LEU A 93 -13.76 10.19 -14.94
CA LEU A 93 -13.76 8.73 -14.99
C LEU A 93 -13.58 8.07 -13.61
N GLY A 94 -13.35 8.86 -12.57
CA GLY A 94 -13.26 8.38 -11.19
C GLY A 94 -11.83 8.05 -10.73
N ALA A 95 -10.80 8.70 -11.29
CA ALA A 95 -9.46 8.70 -10.72
C ALA A 95 -9.46 9.45 -9.37
N ASP A 96 -8.63 8.98 -8.45
CA ASP A 96 -8.54 9.58 -7.12
C ASP A 96 -7.43 10.63 -7.02
N ASP A 97 -6.41 10.52 -7.89
CA ASP A 97 -5.32 11.50 -8.03
C ASP A 97 -4.59 11.31 -9.38
N TYR A 98 -3.75 12.27 -9.73
CA TYR A 98 -3.11 12.37 -11.01
C TYR A 98 -1.66 12.91 -10.84
N LEU A 99 -0.71 12.40 -11.62
CA LEU A 99 0.69 12.81 -11.53
C LEU A 99 1.36 12.80 -12.92
N THR A 100 1.81 13.97 -13.37
CA THR A 100 2.45 14.15 -14.67
C THR A 100 3.91 13.75 -14.65
N LYS A 101 4.34 12.95 -15.62
CA LYS A 101 5.74 12.60 -15.90
C LYS A 101 6.44 13.78 -16.64
N PRO A 102 7.68 14.17 -16.26
CA PRO A 102 8.50 13.62 -15.19
C PRO A 102 8.10 14.17 -13.80
N PHE A 103 8.12 13.32 -12.79
CA PHE A 103 7.76 13.68 -11.43
C PHE A 103 8.87 13.35 -10.42
N SER A 104 8.83 14.02 -9.28
CA SER A 104 9.66 13.65 -8.15
C SER A 104 9.12 12.40 -7.46
N TYR A 105 10.00 11.43 -7.20
CA TYR A 105 9.66 10.22 -6.45
C TYR A 105 9.05 10.52 -5.07
N VAL A 106 9.55 11.55 -4.39
CA VAL A 106 9.00 12.00 -3.09
C VAL A 106 7.53 12.43 -3.22
N VAL A 107 7.18 13.10 -4.33
CA VAL A 107 5.79 13.53 -4.60
C VAL A 107 4.90 12.31 -4.86
N LEU A 108 5.36 11.33 -5.63
CA LEU A 108 4.63 10.07 -5.86
C LEU A 108 4.29 9.39 -4.53
N VAL A 109 5.29 9.18 -3.67
CA VAL A 109 5.09 8.54 -2.35
C VAL A 109 4.13 9.33 -1.47
N ALA A 110 4.24 10.66 -1.46
CA ALA A 110 3.35 11.52 -0.69
C ALA A 110 1.88 11.39 -1.16
N ARG A 111 1.65 11.34 -2.48
CA ARG A 111 0.31 11.15 -3.07
C ARG A 111 -0.25 9.77 -2.76
N LEU A 112 0.53 8.71 -2.93
CA LEU A 112 0.10 7.34 -2.56
C LEU A 112 -0.31 7.26 -1.09
N ARG A 113 0.48 7.85 -0.20
CA ARG A 113 0.12 7.93 1.23
C ARG A 113 -1.15 8.74 1.48
N ALA A 114 -1.38 9.81 0.72
CA ALA A 114 -2.61 10.59 0.80
C ALA A 114 -3.83 9.77 0.37
N LEU A 115 -3.74 9.03 -0.74
CA LEU A 115 -4.79 8.16 -1.23
C LEU A 115 -5.12 7.05 -0.23
N LEU A 116 -4.12 6.41 0.33
CA LEU A 116 -4.28 5.38 1.35
C LEU A 116 -4.97 5.91 2.64
N ARG A 117 -4.94 7.22 2.90
CA ARG A 117 -5.69 7.86 3.99
C ARG A 117 -7.17 8.11 3.64
N ARG A 118 -7.49 8.45 2.37
CA ARG A 118 -8.84 8.87 1.94
C ARG A 118 -9.87 7.74 1.95
N GLY A 119 -9.46 6.49 1.77
CA GLY A 119 -10.33 5.33 1.61
C GLY A 119 -10.93 4.74 2.90
N ALA A 120 -10.86 5.40 4.05
CA ALA A 120 -11.51 4.95 5.28
C ALA A 120 -12.19 6.11 6.01
N PRO A 121 -13.39 5.89 6.57
CA PRO A 121 -13.99 6.86 7.47
C PRO A 121 -13.00 7.13 8.62
N GLU A 122 -12.62 8.39 8.79
CA GLU A 122 -11.72 8.85 9.86
C GLU A 122 -10.44 8.02 10.07
N ARG A 123 -9.57 7.94 9.05
CA ARG A 123 -8.20 7.47 9.30
C ARG A 123 -7.39 8.63 9.86
N PRO A 124 -7.03 8.63 11.15
CA PRO A 124 -6.15 9.65 11.69
C PRO A 124 -4.84 9.65 10.91
N ALA A 125 -4.28 10.84 10.63
CA ALA A 125 -2.97 10.97 9.99
C ALA A 125 -1.90 10.21 10.80
N VAL A 126 -2.09 10.13 12.12
CA VAL A 126 -1.30 9.35 13.06
C VAL A 126 -2.14 8.15 13.54
N LEU A 127 -1.64 6.96 13.34
CA LEU A 127 -2.25 5.73 13.86
C LEU A 127 -1.87 5.58 15.33
N ALA A 128 -2.85 5.34 16.20
CA ALA A 128 -2.58 5.24 17.63
C ALA A 128 -3.35 4.07 18.27
N VAL A 129 -2.70 3.44 19.26
CA VAL A 129 -3.29 2.45 20.16
C VAL A 129 -2.60 2.55 21.52
N GLY A 130 -3.34 2.89 22.57
CA GLY A 130 -2.76 3.21 23.87
C GLY A 130 -1.71 4.34 23.78
N ASP A 131 -0.52 4.13 24.29
CA ASP A 131 0.61 5.07 24.21
C ASP A 131 1.46 4.91 22.92
N LEU A 132 1.13 3.95 22.05
CA LEU A 132 1.83 3.74 20.78
C LEU A 132 1.23 4.64 19.70
N ARG A 133 2.09 5.39 19.00
CA ARG A 133 1.75 6.31 17.91
C ARG A 133 2.64 6.04 16.72
N LEU A 134 2.06 5.89 15.54
CA LEU A 134 2.77 5.74 14.28
C LEU A 134 2.30 6.84 13.32
N ASP A 135 3.23 7.66 12.86
CA ASP A 135 2.99 8.65 11.81
C ASP A 135 3.51 8.10 10.47
N PRO A 136 2.62 7.71 9.55
CA PRO A 136 3.04 7.18 8.25
C PRO A 136 3.71 8.23 7.35
N ALA A 137 3.37 9.52 7.51
CA ALA A 137 3.94 10.60 6.70
C ALA A 137 5.36 10.95 7.15
N ALA A 138 5.56 11.08 8.46
CA ALA A 138 6.88 11.33 9.03
C ALA A 138 7.75 10.07 9.15
N ARG A 139 7.16 8.87 8.97
CA ARG A 139 7.80 7.56 9.21
C ARG A 139 8.39 7.44 10.62
N THR A 140 7.67 7.96 11.59
CA THR A 140 8.08 7.90 13.00
C THR A 140 7.13 7.02 13.82
N VAL A 141 7.70 6.36 14.81
CA VAL A 141 6.94 5.58 15.81
C VAL A 141 7.35 6.05 17.18
N HIS A 142 6.37 6.29 18.05
CA HIS A 142 6.58 6.69 19.44
C HIS A 142 5.81 5.75 20.36
N LYS A 143 6.44 5.41 21.49
CA LYS A 143 5.81 4.74 22.63
C LYS A 143 5.89 5.69 23.83
N GLY A 144 4.77 6.28 24.19
CA GLY A 144 4.76 7.42 25.13
C GLY A 144 5.60 8.58 24.57
N SER A 145 6.59 9.02 25.31
CA SER A 145 7.56 10.07 24.91
C SER A 145 8.78 9.57 24.15
N HIS A 146 8.98 8.26 24.00
CA HIS A 146 10.18 7.68 23.41
C HIS A 146 9.95 7.33 21.94
N GLN A 147 10.86 7.76 21.07
CA GLN A 147 10.87 7.32 19.68
C GLN A 147 11.39 5.87 19.60
N VAL A 148 10.70 5.04 18.79
CA VAL A 148 11.06 3.65 18.54
C VAL A 148 11.61 3.53 17.13
N GLU A 149 12.84 3.08 16.99
CA GLU A 149 13.45 2.86 15.67
C GLU A 149 13.00 1.52 15.09
N LEU A 150 12.40 1.60 13.91
CA LEU A 150 11.95 0.46 13.13
C LEU A 150 12.62 0.45 11.76
N THR A 151 12.96 -0.74 11.26
CA THR A 151 13.30 -0.92 9.85
C THR A 151 12.07 -0.69 8.97
N ALA A 152 12.26 -0.48 7.67
CA ALA A 152 11.16 -0.27 6.73
C ALA A 152 10.11 -1.40 6.78
N ARG A 153 10.58 -2.64 6.92
CA ARG A 153 9.71 -3.82 6.99
C ARG A 153 8.96 -3.93 8.33
N GLU A 154 9.63 -3.67 9.45
CA GLU A 154 8.98 -3.59 10.77
C GLU A 154 7.93 -2.47 10.81
N PHE A 155 8.25 -1.34 10.21
CA PHE A 155 7.33 -0.19 10.10
C PHE A 155 6.08 -0.57 9.30
N GLY A 156 6.24 -1.17 8.11
CA GLY A 156 5.13 -1.63 7.29
C GLY A 156 4.24 -2.67 7.99
N LEU A 157 4.86 -3.61 8.73
CA LEU A 157 4.13 -4.59 9.52
C LEU A 157 3.33 -3.93 10.65
N LEU A 158 3.94 -3.00 11.39
CA LEU A 158 3.25 -2.28 12.47
C LEU A 158 2.13 -1.40 11.91
N GLU A 159 2.36 -0.72 10.80
CA GLU A 159 1.33 0.08 10.13
C GLU A 159 0.14 -0.79 9.71
N PHE A 160 0.39 -1.96 9.12
CA PHE A 160 -0.67 -2.89 8.71
C PHE A 160 -1.48 -3.37 9.92
N LEU A 161 -0.82 -3.76 11.01
CA LEU A 161 -1.48 -4.18 12.25
C LEU A 161 -2.30 -3.06 12.90
N LEU A 162 -1.80 -1.82 12.91
CA LEU A 162 -2.50 -0.66 13.46
C LEU A 162 -3.75 -0.30 12.65
N ARG A 163 -3.67 -0.41 11.33
CA ARG A 163 -4.82 -0.15 10.44
C ARG A 163 -5.94 -1.19 10.60
N ARG A 164 -5.58 -2.40 10.97
CA ARG A 164 -6.46 -3.55 11.19
C ARG A 164 -6.53 -3.91 12.69
N ARG A 165 -6.39 -2.90 13.58
CA ARG A 165 -6.40 -3.12 15.04
C ARG A 165 -7.67 -3.85 15.50
N GLY A 166 -7.50 -4.81 16.40
CA GLY A 166 -8.60 -5.62 16.91
C GLY A 166 -9.01 -6.80 16.01
N GLU A 167 -8.60 -6.80 14.74
CA GLU A 167 -8.87 -7.91 13.84
C GLU A 167 -7.88 -9.08 14.05
N ALA A 168 -8.37 -10.29 13.80
CA ALA A 168 -7.54 -11.48 13.75
C ALA A 168 -6.95 -11.62 12.35
N LEU A 169 -5.64 -11.45 12.21
CA LEU A 169 -4.94 -11.46 10.93
C LEU A 169 -4.15 -12.75 10.78
N SER A 170 -4.40 -13.51 9.73
CA SER A 170 -3.66 -14.73 9.42
C SER A 170 -2.21 -14.41 9.01
N LYS A 171 -1.30 -15.39 9.14
CA LYS A 171 0.07 -15.26 8.64
C LYS A 171 0.09 -14.95 7.15
N HIS A 172 -0.77 -15.62 6.39
CA HIS A 172 -0.89 -15.43 4.95
C HIS A 172 -1.31 -13.99 4.59
N GLU A 173 -2.33 -13.43 5.26
CA GLU A 173 -2.74 -12.03 5.05
C GLU A 173 -1.61 -11.06 5.36
N ILE A 174 -0.91 -11.27 6.49
CA ILE A 174 0.23 -10.43 6.87
C ILE A 174 1.34 -10.54 5.83
N LEU A 175 1.66 -11.75 5.38
CA LEU A 175 2.68 -12.00 4.38
C LEU A 175 2.36 -11.27 3.07
N THR A 176 1.16 -11.47 2.55
CA THR A 176 0.69 -10.88 1.29
C THR A 176 0.71 -9.35 1.30
N HIS A 177 0.35 -8.72 2.45
CA HIS A 177 0.26 -7.26 2.53
C HIS A 177 1.55 -6.56 2.92
N VAL A 178 2.50 -7.25 3.55
CA VAL A 178 3.72 -6.65 4.08
C VAL A 178 4.96 -7.08 3.30
N TRP A 179 4.97 -8.31 2.74
CA TRP A 179 6.11 -8.80 1.95
C TRP A 179 5.87 -8.71 0.45
N ASP A 180 5.21 -9.68 -0.10
CA ASP A 180 4.81 -9.76 -1.51
C ASP A 180 3.87 -10.96 -1.68
N ALA A 181 2.94 -10.90 -2.64
CA ALA A 181 2.10 -12.04 -2.99
C ALA A 181 2.90 -13.24 -3.55
N HIS A 182 4.10 -12.98 -4.06
CA HIS A 182 5.02 -13.99 -4.61
C HIS A 182 6.26 -14.19 -3.73
N TYR A 183 6.12 -13.97 -2.43
CA TYR A 183 7.22 -14.24 -1.51
C TYR A 183 7.48 -15.75 -1.44
N ASP A 184 8.56 -16.20 -2.06
CA ASP A 184 9.00 -17.61 -2.11
C ASP A 184 9.69 -18.09 -0.82
N GLY A 185 9.78 -17.23 0.20
CA GLY A 185 10.41 -17.57 1.47
C GLY A 185 9.46 -18.25 2.47
N ASP A 186 10.04 -18.69 3.57
CA ASP A 186 9.31 -19.36 4.65
C ASP A 186 8.31 -18.41 5.33
N GLU A 187 7.04 -18.82 5.50
CA GLU A 187 6.01 -18.09 6.24
C GLU A 187 6.41 -17.76 7.69
N ASN A 188 7.40 -18.47 8.24
CA ASN A 188 7.96 -18.19 9.57
C ASN A 188 8.61 -16.80 9.66
N VAL A 189 8.90 -16.13 8.55
CA VAL A 189 9.37 -14.75 8.55
C VAL A 189 8.42 -13.82 9.31
N VAL A 190 7.10 -14.04 9.21
CA VAL A 190 6.10 -13.27 9.96
C VAL A 190 6.33 -13.41 11.47
N GLU A 191 6.59 -14.63 11.96
CA GLU A 191 6.86 -14.89 13.38
C GLU A 191 8.10 -14.14 13.87
N VAL A 192 9.15 -14.14 13.06
CA VAL A 192 10.41 -13.44 13.37
C VAL A 192 10.17 -11.94 13.51
N TYR A 193 9.46 -11.32 12.57
CA TYR A 193 9.19 -9.88 12.60
C TYR A 193 8.17 -9.49 13.69
N ILE A 194 7.18 -10.34 13.97
CA ILE A 194 6.32 -10.17 15.16
C ILE A 194 7.17 -10.21 16.44
N GLY A 195 8.15 -11.11 16.51
CA GLY A 195 9.12 -11.16 17.62
C GLY A 195 9.95 -9.88 17.75
N TYR A 196 10.38 -9.30 16.63
CA TYR A 196 11.10 -8.02 16.62
C TYR A 196 10.22 -6.86 17.10
N LEU A 197 9.00 -6.75 16.59
CA LEU A 197 8.05 -5.73 17.04
C LEU A 197 7.74 -5.86 18.53
N ARG A 198 7.44 -7.05 19.01
CA ARG A 198 7.16 -7.29 20.45
C ARG A 198 8.28 -6.79 21.36
N ARG A 199 9.54 -6.98 20.97
CA ARG A 199 10.68 -6.47 21.76
C ARG A 199 10.75 -4.95 21.79
N LYS A 200 10.30 -4.28 20.71
CA LYS A 200 10.41 -2.82 20.56
C LYS A 200 9.19 -2.07 21.12
N ILE A 201 7.98 -2.60 20.90
CA ILE A 201 6.75 -1.89 21.28
C ILE A 201 6.07 -2.46 22.54
N GLY A 202 6.48 -3.65 22.99
CA GLY A 202 5.89 -4.38 24.11
C GLY A 202 5.27 -5.71 23.68
N ALA A 203 5.50 -6.75 24.49
CA ALA A 203 5.12 -8.13 24.15
C ALA A 203 3.61 -8.34 24.11
N ASP A 204 2.88 -7.67 25.00
CA ASP A 204 1.45 -7.88 25.21
C ASP A 204 0.57 -7.23 24.14
N ARG A 205 1.11 -6.27 23.37
CA ARG A 205 0.36 -5.54 22.34
C ARG A 205 0.01 -6.37 21.10
N ILE A 206 0.79 -7.40 20.81
CA ILE A 206 0.49 -8.30 19.68
C ILE A 206 0.22 -9.68 20.25
N ARG A 207 -1.05 -10.07 20.32
CA ARG A 207 -1.47 -11.40 20.79
C ARG A 207 -1.37 -12.43 19.67
N THR A 208 -0.86 -13.63 20.00
CA THR A 208 -0.95 -14.79 19.12
C THR A 208 -2.30 -15.47 19.33
N LEU A 209 -3.01 -15.66 18.24
CA LEU A 209 -4.25 -16.45 18.20
C LEU A 209 -3.90 -17.82 17.60
N ARG A 210 -3.81 -18.84 18.45
CA ARG A 210 -3.39 -20.19 18.02
C ARG A 210 -4.26 -20.71 16.90
N GLY A 211 -3.63 -21.17 15.82
CA GLY A 211 -4.31 -21.69 14.62
C GLY A 211 -4.94 -20.61 13.72
N VAL A 212 -4.87 -19.31 14.10
CA VAL A 212 -5.45 -18.20 13.33
C VAL A 212 -4.37 -17.23 12.86
N GLY A 213 -3.55 -16.69 13.76
CA GLY A 213 -2.53 -15.69 13.44
C GLY A 213 -2.28 -14.71 14.57
N TYR A 214 -2.36 -13.40 14.28
CA TYR A 214 -2.00 -12.34 15.22
C TYR A 214 -3.07 -11.25 15.29
N ARG A 215 -3.12 -10.56 16.44
CA ARG A 215 -4.02 -9.44 16.67
C ARG A 215 -3.30 -8.35 17.47
N LEU A 216 -3.35 -7.12 16.97
CA LEU A 216 -2.94 -5.95 17.76
C LEU A 216 -4.08 -5.58 18.70
N VAL A 217 -3.77 -5.45 20.00
CA VAL A 217 -4.74 -5.13 21.06
C VAL A 217 -4.39 -3.82 21.75
N GLU A 218 -5.40 -3.16 22.30
CA GLU A 218 -5.21 -2.12 23.31
C GLU A 218 -4.91 -2.79 24.65
N ASP A 219 -3.98 -2.21 25.41
CA ASP A 219 -3.75 -2.61 26.79
C ASP A 219 -4.93 -2.21 27.65
#